data_ff37d58d39a8dc3e78ca8d1223f7271e
#
_entry.id   ff37d58d39a8dc3e78ca8d1223f7271e
#
_cell.length_a   1.000
_cell.length_b   1.000
_cell.length_c   1.000
_cell.angle_alpha   90.00
_cell.angle_beta   90.00
_cell.angle_gamma   90.00
#
_symmetry.space_group_name_H-M   'P 1'
#
loop_
_entity.id
_entity.type
_entity.pdbx_description
1 polymer ?
#
loop_
_entity_poly.entity_id
_entity_poly.type
_entity_poly.pdbx_seq_one_letter_code
_entity_poly.pdbx_strand_id
1 'polypeptide(L)'
;GMFPIDSEAGTYVESYLDQYEALVAERVPWRVRDVLPTVLSAGEDAGVLTPEGAALIDPTGALQAGIALCPPEGDAGTGMIATNAIAQRTGNISCGTSVFLMAVLERSLAELHTEIDMVMTPDGSPVAMVHSNNGASELDAWVGWFADFARLVGADVSVPAIYDALYNHALTGEADAGGVMAYNTLSAEPDRKSTR
;
A
#
# COMPACT_ATOMS: atom_id res chain seq x y z
N GLY A 1 3.44 -8.54 -1.44
CA GLY A 1 4.27 -8.04 -2.41
C GLY A 1 3.71 -7.72 -3.76
N MET A 2 4.47 -6.90 -4.48
CA MET A 2 4.12 -6.47 -5.84
C MET A 2 4.83 -7.29 -6.93
N PHE A 3 5.61 -8.29 -6.56
CA PHE A 3 6.21 -9.21 -7.52
C PHE A 3 5.19 -10.26 -7.96
N PRO A 4 5.34 -10.81 -9.18
CA PRO A 4 4.45 -11.84 -9.69
C PRO A 4 4.72 -13.18 -8.98
N ILE A 5 4.03 -13.39 -7.88
CA ILE A 5 4.14 -14.58 -7.04
C ILE A 5 2.93 -15.47 -7.28
N ASP A 6 3.18 -16.76 -7.43
CA ASP A 6 2.17 -17.82 -7.40
C ASP A 6 1.92 -18.17 -5.93
N SER A 7 0.74 -17.81 -5.44
CA SER A 7 0.36 -17.99 -4.04
C SER A 7 0.18 -19.47 -3.66
N GLU A 8 -0.12 -20.35 -4.63
CA GLU A 8 -0.26 -21.79 -4.39
C GLU A 8 1.11 -22.49 -4.34
N ALA A 9 2.02 -22.06 -5.22
CA ALA A 9 3.38 -22.61 -5.29
C ALA A 9 4.34 -21.97 -4.27
N GLY A 10 4.02 -20.82 -3.69
CA GLY A 10 4.88 -20.06 -2.78
C GLY A 10 6.18 -19.58 -3.44
N THR A 11 6.15 -19.34 -4.74
CA THR A 11 7.31 -18.91 -5.53
C THR A 11 6.91 -17.94 -6.64
N TYR A 12 7.87 -17.44 -7.40
CA TYR A 12 7.61 -16.56 -8.54
C TYR A 12 6.92 -17.29 -9.68
N VAL A 13 6.05 -16.58 -10.42
CA VAL A 13 5.43 -17.08 -11.65
C VAL A 13 6.48 -17.15 -12.74
N GLU A 14 6.96 -18.36 -13.07
CA GLU A 14 8.07 -18.62 -13.99
C GLU A 14 7.87 -17.99 -15.38
N SER A 15 6.66 -18.05 -15.91
CA SER A 15 6.37 -17.46 -17.24
C SER A 15 6.58 -15.94 -17.29
N TYR A 16 6.41 -15.23 -16.18
CA TYR A 16 6.66 -13.80 -16.11
C TYR A 16 8.15 -13.49 -15.98
N LEU A 17 8.88 -14.34 -15.25
CA LEU A 17 10.34 -14.23 -15.20
C LEU A 17 10.95 -14.48 -16.58
N ASP A 18 10.49 -15.49 -17.32
CA ASP A 18 10.93 -15.76 -18.68
C ASP A 18 10.71 -14.58 -19.63
N GLN A 19 9.51 -13.99 -19.58
CA GLN A 19 9.18 -12.80 -20.37
C GLN A 19 10.09 -11.63 -20.03
N TYR A 20 10.32 -11.37 -18.76
CA TYR A 20 11.20 -10.29 -18.32
C TYR A 20 12.65 -10.54 -18.76
N GLU A 21 13.18 -11.73 -18.55
CA GLU A 21 14.54 -12.10 -18.99
C GLU A 21 14.71 -11.93 -20.50
N ALA A 22 13.72 -12.32 -21.30
CA ALA A 22 13.75 -12.11 -22.75
C ALA A 22 13.80 -10.62 -23.15
N LEU A 23 13.08 -9.76 -22.42
CA LEU A 23 13.08 -8.30 -22.67
C LEU A 23 14.40 -7.63 -22.35
N VAL A 24 15.16 -8.14 -21.36
CA VAL A 24 16.37 -7.49 -20.87
C VAL A 24 17.65 -8.21 -21.26
N ALA A 25 17.58 -9.36 -21.91
CA ALA A 25 18.72 -10.24 -22.21
C ALA A 25 19.93 -9.55 -22.87
N GLU A 26 19.67 -8.57 -23.76
CA GLU A 26 20.72 -7.79 -24.42
C GLU A 26 21.17 -6.54 -23.65
N ARG A 27 20.52 -6.22 -22.53
CA ARG A 27 20.70 -4.96 -21.78
C ARG A 27 21.46 -5.15 -20.49
N VAL A 28 21.37 -6.33 -19.88
CA VAL A 28 21.97 -6.62 -18.57
C VAL A 28 22.71 -7.95 -18.59
N PRO A 29 23.84 -8.07 -17.86
CA PRO A 29 24.65 -9.30 -17.81
C PRO A 29 24.17 -10.32 -16.77
N TRP A 30 23.11 -10.01 -16.01
CA TRP A 30 22.58 -10.85 -14.93
C TRP A 30 21.18 -11.37 -15.29
N ARG A 31 20.79 -12.46 -14.67
CA ARG A 31 19.43 -13.01 -14.77
C ARG A 31 18.59 -12.52 -13.60
N VAL A 32 17.30 -12.26 -13.85
CA VAL A 32 16.39 -11.80 -12.78
C VAL A 32 16.34 -12.81 -11.63
N ARG A 33 16.38 -14.11 -11.94
CA ARG A 33 16.37 -15.20 -10.95
C ARG A 33 17.55 -15.18 -10.01
N ASP A 34 18.70 -14.66 -10.45
CA ASP A 34 19.91 -14.62 -9.64
C ASP A 34 19.91 -13.45 -8.63
N VAL A 35 19.04 -12.47 -8.83
CA VAL A 35 18.97 -11.27 -7.97
C VAL A 35 17.69 -11.19 -7.14
N LEU A 36 16.67 -12.00 -7.44
CA LEU A 36 15.45 -12.04 -6.66
C LEU A 36 15.66 -12.79 -5.33
N PRO A 37 15.12 -12.28 -4.22
CA PRO A 37 15.17 -12.97 -2.94
C PRO A 37 14.27 -14.21 -2.93
N THR A 38 14.47 -15.08 -1.96
CA THR A 38 13.53 -16.17 -1.67
C THR A 38 12.19 -15.59 -1.24
N VAL A 39 11.10 -16.16 -1.75
CA VAL A 39 9.74 -15.80 -1.31
C VAL A 39 9.51 -16.44 0.06
N LEU A 40 9.08 -15.62 1.01
CA LEU A 40 8.67 -16.05 2.35
C LEU A 40 7.31 -15.46 2.67
N SER A 41 6.49 -16.19 3.40
CA SER A 41 5.23 -15.71 3.95
C SER A 41 5.40 -15.20 5.38
N ALA A 42 4.46 -14.41 5.84
CA ALA A 42 4.47 -13.93 7.23
C ALA A 42 4.48 -15.11 8.21
N GLY A 43 5.37 -15.03 9.20
CA GLY A 43 5.56 -16.10 10.20
C GLY A 43 6.61 -17.14 9.84
N GLU A 44 7.15 -17.14 8.62
CA GLU A 44 8.29 -17.99 8.27
C GLU A 44 9.60 -17.43 8.83
N ASP A 45 10.61 -18.29 8.90
CA ASP A 45 11.94 -17.93 9.41
C ASP A 45 12.72 -17.18 8.32
N ALA A 46 13.03 -15.91 8.58
CA ALA A 46 13.89 -15.09 7.71
C ALA A 46 15.35 -15.04 8.18
N GLY A 47 15.73 -15.89 9.11
CA GLY A 47 17.09 -15.96 9.69
C GLY A 47 17.22 -15.16 10.97
N VAL A 48 18.47 -14.81 11.30
CA VAL A 48 18.79 -14.09 12.53
C VAL A 48 19.70 -12.89 12.25
N LEU A 49 19.64 -11.90 13.11
CA LEU A 49 20.53 -10.75 13.06
C LEU A 49 21.98 -11.20 13.27
N THR A 50 22.85 -10.90 12.31
CA THR A 50 24.28 -11.23 12.39
C THR A 50 25.03 -10.30 13.33
N PRO A 51 26.22 -10.68 13.84
CA PRO A 51 27.06 -9.78 14.61
C PRO A 51 27.42 -8.49 13.87
N GLU A 52 27.71 -8.59 12.59
CA GLU A 52 28.04 -7.44 11.73
C GLU A 52 26.82 -6.54 11.54
N GLY A 53 25.62 -7.13 11.34
CA GLY A 53 24.37 -6.41 11.25
C GLY A 53 24.01 -5.69 12.55
N ALA A 54 24.19 -6.34 13.69
CA ALA A 54 23.97 -5.73 14.99
C ALA A 54 24.90 -4.52 15.22
N ALA A 55 26.20 -4.67 14.92
CA ALA A 55 27.17 -3.58 15.06
C ALA A 55 26.93 -2.41 14.10
N LEU A 56 26.38 -2.70 12.90
CA LEU A 56 26.05 -1.66 11.91
C LEU A 56 24.84 -0.83 12.37
N ILE A 57 23.82 -1.49 12.93
CA ILE A 57 22.58 -0.82 13.37
C ILE A 57 22.79 -0.08 14.69
N ASP A 58 23.54 -0.69 15.62
CA ASP A 58 23.81 -0.14 16.93
C ASP A 58 25.29 -0.23 17.29
N PRO A 59 26.08 0.81 16.99
CA PRO A 59 27.49 0.87 17.35
C PRO A 59 27.77 0.86 18.85
N THR A 60 26.74 1.10 19.71
CA THR A 60 26.90 1.08 21.17
C THR A 60 27.01 -0.33 21.75
N GLY A 61 26.63 -1.35 20.96
CA GLY A 61 26.66 -2.74 21.38
C GLY A 61 25.51 -3.18 22.30
N ALA A 62 24.47 -2.37 22.47
CA ALA A 62 23.27 -2.75 23.21
C ALA A 62 22.45 -3.79 22.42
N LEU A 63 22.41 -3.68 21.09
CA LEU A 63 21.72 -4.65 20.22
C LEU A 63 22.59 -5.90 20.05
N GLN A 64 22.04 -7.04 20.44
CA GLN A 64 22.76 -8.31 20.37
C GLN A 64 22.46 -9.07 19.06
N ALA A 65 23.43 -9.80 18.55
CA ALA A 65 23.23 -10.75 17.45
C ALA A 65 22.34 -11.93 17.89
N GLY A 66 21.78 -12.65 16.91
CA GLY A 66 20.98 -13.85 17.14
C GLY A 66 19.49 -13.57 17.34
N ILE A 67 19.05 -12.31 17.28
CA ILE A 67 17.62 -11.96 17.27
C ILE A 67 16.98 -12.50 16.00
N ALA A 68 15.88 -13.26 16.12
CA ALA A 68 15.14 -13.77 14.99
C ALA A 68 14.55 -12.64 14.15
N LEU A 69 14.65 -12.76 12.83
CA LEU A 69 14.09 -11.83 11.86
C LEU A 69 12.81 -12.43 11.26
N CYS A 70 11.80 -11.60 11.09
CA CYS A 70 10.63 -11.94 10.30
C CYS A 70 10.86 -11.54 8.83
N PRO A 71 10.15 -12.15 7.86
CA PRO A 71 10.13 -11.68 6.49
C PRO A 71 9.73 -10.19 6.43
N PRO A 72 10.45 -9.36 5.65
CA PRO A 72 10.10 -7.97 5.50
C PRO A 72 8.75 -7.84 4.78
N GLU A 73 7.89 -6.96 5.30
CA GLU A 73 6.58 -6.67 4.73
C GLU A 73 6.45 -5.17 4.49
N GLY A 74 5.64 -4.80 3.49
CA GLY A 74 5.30 -3.41 3.24
C GLY A 74 4.25 -2.87 4.21
N ASP A 75 4.09 -1.54 4.21
CA ASP A 75 3.12 -0.84 5.06
C ASP A 75 1.68 -1.26 4.77
N ALA A 76 1.33 -1.55 3.52
CA ALA A 76 0.02 -2.04 3.14
C ALA A 76 -0.31 -3.39 3.79
N GLY A 77 0.61 -4.36 3.73
CA GLY A 77 0.43 -5.68 4.34
C GLY A 77 0.39 -5.61 5.87
N THR A 78 1.28 -4.84 6.49
CA THR A 78 1.25 -4.60 7.94
C THR A 78 -0.02 -3.88 8.38
N GLY A 79 -0.55 -2.96 7.57
CA GLY A 79 -1.83 -2.30 7.79
C GLY A 79 -3.01 -3.28 7.78
N MET A 80 -3.00 -4.27 6.90
CA MET A 80 -4.01 -5.34 6.88
C MET A 80 -3.97 -6.19 8.15
N ILE A 81 -2.76 -6.54 8.64
CA ILE A 81 -2.60 -7.26 9.92
C ILE A 81 -3.11 -6.39 11.07
N ALA A 82 -2.71 -5.14 11.15
CA ALA A 82 -3.06 -4.22 12.22
C ALA A 82 -4.58 -3.99 12.35
N THR A 83 -5.29 -4.05 11.23
CA THR A 83 -6.76 -3.89 11.18
C THR A 83 -7.52 -5.21 11.20
N ASN A 84 -6.81 -6.35 11.37
CA ASN A 84 -7.38 -7.70 11.32
C ASN A 84 -8.14 -7.99 9.99
N ALA A 85 -7.61 -7.51 8.87
CA ALA A 85 -8.22 -7.58 7.56
C ALA A 85 -7.46 -8.51 6.60
N ILE A 86 -7.00 -9.67 7.09
CA ILE A 86 -6.29 -10.69 6.29
C ILE A 86 -7.16 -11.89 5.94
N ALA A 87 -8.28 -12.08 6.62
CA ALA A 87 -9.19 -13.17 6.32
C ALA A 87 -9.95 -12.91 5.01
N GLN A 88 -10.33 -13.99 4.33
CA GLN A 88 -11.18 -13.89 3.13
C GLN A 88 -12.47 -13.10 3.43
N ARG A 89 -12.93 -12.31 2.47
CA ARG A 89 -14.10 -11.42 2.55
C ARG A 89 -13.96 -10.30 3.58
N THR A 90 -12.76 -10.02 4.04
CA THR A 90 -12.46 -8.80 4.79
C THR A 90 -11.78 -7.79 3.89
N GLY A 91 -11.62 -6.58 4.37
CA GLY A 91 -10.95 -5.53 3.62
C GLY A 91 -10.40 -4.45 4.54
N ASN A 92 -9.50 -3.66 3.97
CA ASN A 92 -8.85 -2.56 4.64
C ASN A 92 -8.87 -1.34 3.71
N ILE A 93 -9.07 -0.17 4.29
CA ILE A 93 -8.87 1.11 3.62
C ILE A 93 -7.78 1.85 4.36
N SER A 94 -6.67 2.10 3.69
CA SER A 94 -5.58 2.92 4.18
C SER A 94 -5.70 4.31 3.58
N CYS A 95 -5.95 5.31 4.41
CA CYS A 95 -6.11 6.72 4.01
C CYS A 95 -4.90 7.52 4.50
N GLY A 96 -3.92 7.70 3.61
CA GLY A 96 -2.78 8.56 3.82
C GLY A 96 -2.71 9.63 2.73
N THR A 97 -1.51 10.01 2.30
CA THR A 97 -1.31 10.86 1.11
C THR A 97 -2.02 10.28 -0.10
N SER A 98 -1.92 8.95 -0.28
CA SER A 98 -2.72 8.15 -1.19
C SER A 98 -3.77 7.35 -0.41
N VAL A 99 -4.76 6.83 -1.11
CA VAL A 99 -5.77 5.92 -0.56
C VAL A 99 -5.63 4.55 -1.23
N PHE A 100 -5.53 3.50 -0.41
CA PHE A 100 -5.57 2.12 -0.86
C PHE A 100 -6.83 1.46 -0.30
N LEU A 101 -7.63 0.86 -1.18
CA LEU A 101 -8.70 -0.03 -0.80
C LEU A 101 -8.28 -1.44 -1.16
N MET A 102 -8.24 -2.33 -0.18
CA MET A 102 -7.83 -3.73 -0.34
C MET A 102 -8.95 -4.64 0.11
N ALA A 103 -9.31 -5.61 -0.72
CA ALA A 103 -10.31 -6.62 -0.43
C ALA A 103 -9.71 -8.02 -0.58
N VAL A 104 -9.75 -8.82 0.47
CA VAL A 104 -9.23 -10.21 0.45
C VAL A 104 -10.24 -11.10 -0.26
N LEU A 105 -9.78 -11.74 -1.32
CA LEU A 105 -10.59 -12.59 -2.18
C LEU A 105 -10.49 -14.07 -1.76
N GLU A 106 -11.50 -14.86 -2.11
CA GLU A 106 -11.48 -16.32 -1.97
C GLU A 106 -10.63 -16.99 -3.06
N ARG A 107 -10.49 -16.32 -4.19
CA ARG A 107 -9.67 -16.74 -5.34
C ARG A 107 -9.31 -15.51 -6.18
N SER A 108 -8.24 -15.61 -6.95
CA SER A 108 -7.86 -14.57 -7.91
C SER A 108 -8.99 -14.25 -8.89
N LEU A 109 -9.01 -13.03 -9.41
CA LEU A 109 -9.97 -12.62 -10.42
C LEU A 109 -9.81 -13.47 -11.68
N ALA A 110 -10.93 -13.85 -12.28
CA ALA A 110 -10.94 -14.67 -13.50
C ALA A 110 -10.50 -13.89 -14.76
N GLU A 111 -10.66 -12.57 -14.73
CA GLU A 111 -10.36 -11.67 -15.83
C GLU A 111 -9.47 -10.52 -15.36
N LEU A 112 -8.71 -9.97 -16.30
CA LEU A 112 -7.89 -8.78 -16.04
C LEU A 112 -8.77 -7.53 -16.01
N HIS A 113 -8.68 -6.80 -14.91
CA HIS A 113 -9.28 -5.48 -14.73
C HIS A 113 -8.16 -4.46 -14.58
N THR A 114 -8.07 -3.52 -15.51
CA THR A 114 -6.99 -2.53 -15.54
C THR A 114 -7.02 -1.56 -14.36
N GLU A 115 -8.17 -1.45 -13.70
CA GLU A 115 -8.40 -0.60 -12.53
C GLU A 115 -8.04 -1.28 -11.20
N ILE A 116 -7.77 -2.60 -11.22
CA ILE A 116 -7.50 -3.41 -10.04
C ILE A 116 -6.09 -3.98 -10.14
N ASP A 117 -5.29 -3.75 -9.11
CA ASP A 117 -4.01 -4.39 -8.93
C ASP A 117 -4.19 -5.66 -8.08
N MET A 118 -3.74 -6.80 -8.59
CA MET A 118 -3.72 -8.04 -7.81
C MET A 118 -2.46 -8.07 -6.96
N VAL A 119 -2.65 -8.10 -5.66
CA VAL A 119 -1.60 -8.26 -4.65
C VAL A 119 -1.95 -9.42 -3.72
N MET A 120 -1.18 -9.61 -2.65
CA MET A 120 -1.43 -10.67 -1.68
C MET A 120 -1.39 -10.14 -0.25
N THR A 121 -2.13 -10.80 0.62
CA THR A 121 -1.96 -10.66 2.07
C THR A 121 -0.58 -11.16 2.49
N PRO A 122 -0.08 -10.78 3.68
CA PRO A 122 1.17 -11.33 4.22
C PRO A 122 1.20 -12.86 4.33
N ASP A 123 0.06 -13.51 4.46
CA ASP A 123 -0.09 -14.97 4.51
C ASP A 123 -0.39 -15.64 3.15
N GLY A 124 -0.37 -14.86 2.05
CA GLY A 124 -0.46 -15.38 0.69
C GLY A 124 -1.87 -15.44 0.09
N SER A 125 -2.91 -14.93 0.74
CA SER A 125 -4.25 -14.87 0.14
C SER A 125 -4.35 -13.78 -0.94
N PRO A 126 -5.09 -13.98 -2.05
CA PRO A 126 -5.22 -12.99 -3.10
C PRO A 126 -6.01 -11.77 -2.64
N VAL A 127 -5.56 -10.58 -3.02
CA VAL A 127 -6.18 -9.31 -2.69
C VAL A 127 -6.40 -8.48 -3.94
N ALA A 128 -7.62 -7.99 -4.11
CA ALA A 128 -7.93 -6.94 -5.07
C ALA A 128 -7.63 -5.58 -4.44
N MET A 129 -6.73 -4.82 -5.03
CA MET A 129 -6.34 -3.50 -4.57
C MET A 129 -6.72 -2.43 -5.58
N VAL A 130 -7.33 -1.35 -5.09
CA VAL A 130 -7.53 -0.11 -5.85
C VAL A 130 -6.73 0.98 -5.17
N HIS A 131 -5.95 1.72 -5.94
CA HIS A 131 -5.10 2.79 -5.46
C HIS A 131 -5.50 4.12 -6.09
N SER A 132 -5.68 5.14 -5.26
CA SER A 132 -5.83 6.55 -5.66
C SER A 132 -4.67 7.37 -5.12
N ASN A 133 -4.05 8.18 -5.97
CA ASN A 133 -3.00 9.12 -5.57
C ASN A 133 -3.55 10.33 -4.80
N ASN A 134 -4.86 10.53 -4.85
CA ASN A 134 -5.55 11.64 -4.22
C ASN A 134 -6.17 11.17 -2.89
N GLY A 135 -5.58 11.60 -1.80
CA GLY A 135 -6.00 11.26 -0.44
C GLY A 135 -5.94 12.49 0.48
N ALA A 136 -5.16 12.41 1.55
CA ALA A 136 -5.07 13.47 2.57
C ALA A 136 -4.64 14.82 1.99
N SER A 137 -3.76 14.85 0.98
CA SER A 137 -3.32 16.08 0.33
C SER A 137 -4.48 16.88 -0.29
N GLU A 138 -5.51 16.20 -0.75
CA GLU A 138 -6.71 16.86 -1.29
C GLU A 138 -7.59 17.42 -0.18
N LEU A 139 -7.76 16.69 0.92
CA LEU A 139 -8.40 17.24 2.12
C LEU A 139 -7.66 18.45 2.65
N ASP A 140 -6.32 18.41 2.67
CA ASP A 140 -5.48 19.54 3.08
C ASP A 140 -5.74 20.78 2.20
N ALA A 141 -5.91 20.61 0.89
CA ALA A 141 -6.23 21.69 -0.01
C ALA A 141 -7.61 22.32 0.28
N TRP A 142 -8.62 21.49 0.51
CA TRP A 142 -9.95 21.97 0.88
C TRP A 142 -9.95 22.68 2.24
N VAL A 143 -9.33 22.08 3.25
CA VAL A 143 -9.20 22.68 4.59
C VAL A 143 -8.42 23.99 4.51
N GLY A 144 -7.39 24.06 3.64
CA GLY A 144 -6.64 25.27 3.37
C GLY A 144 -7.54 26.43 2.89
N TRP A 145 -8.48 26.16 2.00
CA TRP A 145 -9.45 27.17 1.55
C TRP A 145 -10.34 27.68 2.68
N PHE A 146 -10.83 26.78 3.54
CA PHE A 146 -11.62 27.18 4.72
C PHE A 146 -10.77 27.99 5.71
N ALA A 147 -9.51 27.61 5.90
CA ALA A 147 -8.57 28.35 6.75
C ALA A 147 -8.30 29.75 6.21
N ASP A 148 -8.09 29.90 4.92
CA ASP A 148 -7.89 31.18 4.26
C ASP A 148 -9.13 32.06 4.37
N PHE A 149 -10.31 31.51 4.15
CA PHE A 149 -11.56 32.22 4.33
C PHE A 149 -11.76 32.69 5.77
N ALA A 150 -11.53 31.80 6.75
CA ALA A 150 -11.63 32.14 8.17
C ALA A 150 -10.71 33.34 8.52
N ARG A 151 -9.48 33.33 8.02
CA ARG A 151 -8.51 34.41 8.22
C ARG A 151 -8.97 35.74 7.57
N LEU A 152 -9.54 35.65 6.36
CA LEU A 152 -10.04 36.87 5.65
C LEU A 152 -11.20 37.55 6.39
N VAL A 153 -12.06 36.79 7.07
CA VAL A 153 -13.17 37.35 7.86
C VAL A 153 -12.78 37.65 9.32
N GLY A 154 -11.50 37.55 9.65
CA GLY A 154 -10.97 37.86 10.97
C GLY A 154 -11.26 36.80 12.05
N ALA A 155 -11.59 35.57 11.66
CA ALA A 155 -11.73 34.47 12.61
C ALA A 155 -10.35 33.88 12.95
N ASP A 156 -10.03 33.79 14.23
CA ASP A 156 -8.80 33.16 14.74
C ASP A 156 -9.09 31.68 15.06
N VAL A 157 -8.97 30.85 14.05
CA VAL A 157 -9.23 29.39 14.16
C VAL A 157 -8.00 28.62 13.67
N SER A 158 -7.54 27.67 14.46
CA SER A 158 -6.43 26.80 14.05
C SER A 158 -6.85 25.75 13.01
N VAL A 159 -5.92 25.33 12.15
CA VAL A 159 -6.19 24.29 11.13
C VAL A 159 -6.72 22.98 11.74
N PRO A 160 -6.17 22.44 12.84
CA PRO A 160 -6.76 21.28 13.51
C PRO A 160 -8.22 21.49 13.93
N ALA A 161 -8.57 22.65 14.45
CA ALA A 161 -9.96 22.92 14.83
C ALA A 161 -10.90 22.99 13.63
N ILE A 162 -10.42 23.40 12.45
CA ILE A 162 -11.20 23.37 11.21
C ILE A 162 -11.45 21.90 10.79
N TYR A 163 -10.41 21.03 10.85
CA TYR A 163 -10.57 19.59 10.61
C TYR A 163 -11.61 18.96 11.53
N ASP A 164 -11.50 19.20 12.83
CA ASP A 164 -12.44 18.67 13.82
C ASP A 164 -13.88 19.12 13.54
N ALA A 165 -14.06 20.40 13.21
CA ALA A 165 -15.37 20.95 12.89
C ALA A 165 -15.97 20.33 11.64
N LEU A 166 -15.18 20.19 10.56
CA LEU A 166 -15.63 19.61 9.29
C LEU A 166 -15.95 18.12 9.44
N TYR A 167 -15.09 17.34 10.10
CA TYR A 167 -15.35 15.90 10.32
C TYR A 167 -16.57 15.65 11.20
N ASN A 168 -16.72 16.39 12.31
CA ASN A 168 -17.90 16.27 13.16
C ASN A 168 -19.18 16.68 12.43
N HIS A 169 -19.12 17.70 11.58
CA HIS A 169 -20.26 18.10 10.78
C HIS A 169 -20.62 17.06 9.72
N ALA A 170 -19.62 16.46 9.07
CA ALA A 170 -19.80 15.40 8.07
C ALA A 170 -20.57 14.19 8.63
N LEU A 171 -20.36 13.85 9.92
CA LEU A 171 -21.10 12.75 10.58
C LEU A 171 -22.61 13.01 10.70
N THR A 172 -23.06 14.26 10.54
CA THR A 172 -24.48 14.63 10.56
C THR A 172 -25.13 14.65 9.18
N GLY A 173 -24.30 14.49 8.12
CA GLY A 173 -24.75 14.48 6.73
C GLY A 173 -25.23 13.10 6.28
N GLU A 174 -25.71 13.05 5.05
CA GLU A 174 -26.09 11.79 4.40
C GLU A 174 -24.83 11.00 4.00
N ALA A 175 -24.88 9.66 4.15
CA ALA A 175 -23.72 8.80 3.94
C ALA A 175 -23.17 8.84 2.50
N ASP A 176 -24.03 9.14 1.52
CA ASP A 176 -23.71 9.30 0.10
C ASP A 176 -23.50 10.78 -0.30
N ALA A 177 -23.34 11.67 0.67
CA ALA A 177 -23.26 13.12 0.47
C ALA A 177 -24.42 13.71 -0.35
N GLY A 178 -25.62 13.10 -0.28
CA GLY A 178 -26.79 13.51 -1.07
C GLY A 178 -26.59 13.34 -2.58
N GLY A 179 -25.75 12.40 -2.99
CA GLY A 179 -25.41 12.12 -4.38
C GLY A 179 -24.38 13.10 -5.00
N VAL A 180 -23.80 13.99 -4.21
CA VAL A 180 -22.70 14.85 -4.68
C VAL A 180 -21.43 14.03 -4.80
N MET A 181 -20.78 14.13 -5.96
CA MET A 181 -19.53 13.42 -6.25
C MET A 181 -18.39 14.43 -6.48
N ALA A 182 -17.25 14.19 -5.84
CA ALA A 182 -16.03 14.96 -6.08
C ALA A 182 -15.13 14.21 -7.08
N TYR A 183 -14.61 14.93 -8.06
CA TYR A 183 -13.55 14.43 -8.95
C TYR A 183 -12.21 14.85 -8.37
N ASN A 184 -11.53 13.90 -7.75
CA ASN A 184 -10.29 14.14 -7.04
C ASN A 184 -9.12 13.91 -7.99
N THR A 185 -8.56 14.98 -8.56
CA THR A 185 -7.50 14.88 -9.56
C THR A 185 -6.34 15.85 -9.33
N LEU A 186 -6.22 16.40 -8.12
CA LEU A 186 -5.14 17.37 -7.80
C LEU A 186 -3.74 16.78 -7.96
N SER A 187 -3.58 15.49 -7.62
CA SER A 187 -2.30 14.78 -7.66
C SER A 187 -2.17 13.87 -8.89
N ALA A 188 -2.90 14.09 -9.97
CA ALA A 188 -2.93 13.26 -11.18
C ALA A 188 -3.07 11.76 -10.91
N GLU A 189 -4.13 11.15 -11.39
CA GLU A 189 -4.27 9.69 -11.40
C GLU A 189 -3.52 9.09 -12.59
N PRO A 190 -2.92 7.89 -12.44
CA PRO A 190 -2.34 7.18 -13.58
C PRO A 190 -3.41 6.96 -14.64
N ASP A 191 -3.17 7.44 -15.86
CA ASP A 191 -4.05 7.14 -17.00
C ASP A 191 -3.87 5.67 -17.40
N ARG A 192 -4.64 4.80 -16.79
CA ARG A 192 -4.64 3.35 -17.08
C ARG A 192 -5.27 3.02 -18.43
N LYS A 193 -5.79 4.00 -19.16
CA LYS A 193 -6.37 3.83 -20.50
C LYS A 193 -5.38 4.10 -21.63
N SER A 194 -4.23 4.70 -21.35
CA SER A 194 -3.24 5.07 -22.38
C SER A 194 -2.24 3.96 -22.74
N THR A 195 -2.31 2.79 -22.15
CA THR A 195 -1.56 1.61 -22.59
C THR A 195 -2.31 0.89 -23.69
N ARG A 196 -2.38 1.53 -24.88
CA ARG A 196 -2.69 0.86 -26.13
C ARG A 196 -1.46 0.83 -27.03
#